data_d6dbe54bb856598b8dae69b8640dd3b3
#
_entry.id   d6dbe54bb856598b8dae69b8640dd3b3
#
_cell.length_a   1.000
_cell.length_b   1.000
_cell.length_c   1.000
_cell.angle_alpha   90.00
_cell.angle_beta   90.00
_cell.angle_gamma   90.00
#
_symmetry.space_group_name_H-M   'P 1'
#
loop_
_entity.id
_entity.type
_entity.pdbx_description
1 polymer ?
#
loop_
_entity_poly.entity_id
_entity_poly.type
_entity_poly.pdbx_seq_one_letter_code
_entity_poly.pdbx_strand_id
1 'polypeptide(L)'
;KYFGPIVLIVDALCYSTTDIFAAGFQDHHIGTILGTGGNTGAGGANVWTHELLQDKLGGASSPIKPLPNRASFRVAIRQVTRVGERWGAPIEGLGIVPDEIHRMTANDLLNQNADLIDKAGNLLSQMPVHGLAARIVDAEDGTLQVVVKTENISRLDVWVGGRPQASHDVNDGKTTLKISTDHVRPIEIELYGFDGDELVAATRIPLED
;
A
#
# COMPACT_ATOMS: atom_id res chain seq x y z
N LYS A 1 -0.64 9.32 -1.71
CA LYS A 1 -1.12 7.93 -1.89
C LYS A 1 -0.73 7.45 -3.28
N TYR A 2 -0.26 6.22 -3.44
CA TYR A 2 -0.02 5.58 -4.73
C TYR A 2 -1.30 4.83 -5.15
N PHE A 3 -1.67 4.93 -6.42
CA PHE A 3 -2.88 4.32 -6.98
C PHE A 3 -2.59 3.34 -8.12
N GLY A 4 -1.33 3.19 -8.52
CA GLY A 4 -0.96 2.24 -9.57
C GLY A 4 -0.96 0.79 -9.08
N PRO A 5 -0.87 -0.17 -10.00
CA PRO A 5 -0.77 -1.59 -9.67
C PRO A 5 0.52 -1.91 -8.91
N ILE A 6 0.45 -2.89 -8.03
CA ILE A 6 1.57 -3.30 -7.17
C ILE A 6 1.71 -4.82 -7.20
N VAL A 7 2.95 -5.29 -7.32
CA VAL A 7 3.34 -6.67 -7.06
C VAL A 7 4.32 -6.69 -5.89
N LEU A 8 4.02 -7.48 -4.87
CA LEU A 8 4.91 -7.71 -3.74
C LEU A 8 5.68 -9.01 -3.95
N ILE A 9 7.01 -8.93 -4.05
CA ILE A 9 7.85 -10.12 -4.16
C ILE A 9 8.25 -10.58 -2.76
N VAL A 10 8.05 -11.88 -2.48
CA VAL A 10 8.39 -12.51 -1.20
C VAL A 10 9.16 -13.81 -1.39
N ASP A 11 9.87 -14.21 -0.35
CA ASP A 11 10.58 -15.49 -0.27
C ASP A 11 10.46 -16.12 1.14
N ALA A 12 11.07 -17.26 1.35
CA ALA A 12 11.08 -17.94 2.65
C ALA A 12 11.90 -17.22 3.74
N LEU A 13 12.68 -16.20 3.39
CA LEU A 13 13.42 -15.37 4.33
C LEU A 13 12.60 -14.17 4.81
N CYS A 14 11.45 -13.91 4.19
CA CYS A 14 10.47 -12.96 4.68
C CYS A 14 9.90 -13.48 6.00
N TYR A 15 10.33 -12.91 7.12
CA TYR A 15 10.04 -13.42 8.45
C TYR A 15 9.56 -12.31 9.40
N SER A 16 8.71 -12.67 10.38
CA SER A 16 8.23 -11.77 11.44
C SER A 16 7.45 -10.57 10.91
N THR A 17 7.95 -9.34 11.05
CA THR A 17 7.26 -8.12 10.56
C THR A 17 6.97 -8.18 9.06
N THR A 18 7.81 -8.85 8.28
CA THR A 18 7.60 -9.02 6.84
C THR A 18 6.44 -9.97 6.56
N ASP A 19 6.27 -11.05 7.34
CA ASP A 19 5.09 -11.90 7.27
C ASP A 19 3.81 -11.09 7.57
N ILE A 20 3.85 -10.26 8.63
CA ILE A 20 2.71 -9.42 9.03
C ILE A 20 2.35 -8.40 7.93
N PHE A 21 3.37 -7.80 7.31
CA PHE A 21 3.18 -6.89 6.19
C PHE A 21 2.55 -7.60 4.99
N ALA A 22 3.10 -8.75 4.60
CA ALA A 22 2.59 -9.55 3.48
C ALA A 22 1.15 -10.03 3.75
N ALA A 23 0.83 -10.39 5.01
CA ALA A 23 -0.52 -10.74 5.43
C ALA A 23 -1.49 -9.56 5.20
N GLY A 24 -1.16 -8.38 5.71
CA GLY A 24 -1.97 -7.18 5.52
C GLY A 24 -2.10 -6.80 4.05
N PHE A 25 -1.03 -6.91 3.27
CA PHE A 25 -1.04 -6.65 1.84
C PHE A 25 -2.05 -7.55 1.11
N GLN A 26 -2.06 -8.86 1.41
CA GLN A 26 -2.96 -9.84 0.81
C GLN A 26 -4.40 -9.68 1.31
N ASP A 27 -4.60 -9.51 2.62
CA ASP A 27 -5.94 -9.41 3.24
C ASP A 27 -6.69 -8.13 2.85
N HIS A 28 -5.97 -7.07 2.51
CA HIS A 28 -6.53 -5.81 2.02
C HIS A 28 -6.51 -5.67 0.50
N HIS A 29 -6.20 -6.75 -0.23
CA HIS A 29 -6.19 -6.79 -1.71
C HIS A 29 -5.39 -5.63 -2.34
N ILE A 30 -4.22 -5.28 -1.74
CA ILE A 30 -3.41 -4.14 -2.21
C ILE A 30 -2.77 -4.43 -3.56
N GLY A 31 -2.49 -5.70 -3.86
CA GLY A 31 -1.91 -6.17 -5.12
C GLY A 31 -1.63 -7.67 -5.07
N THR A 32 -0.88 -8.18 -6.03
CA THR A 32 -0.52 -9.60 -6.13
C THR A 32 0.77 -9.89 -5.38
N ILE A 33 0.81 -10.97 -4.59
CA ILE A 33 2.02 -11.48 -3.97
C ILE A 33 2.66 -12.53 -4.90
N LEU A 34 3.88 -12.25 -5.35
CA LEU A 34 4.72 -13.15 -6.15
C LEU A 34 5.79 -13.76 -5.25
N GLY A 35 5.75 -15.06 -5.01
CA GLY A 35 6.70 -15.78 -4.18
C GLY A 35 7.75 -16.55 -4.97
N THR A 36 8.98 -16.62 -4.47
CA THR A 36 10.02 -17.52 -4.99
C THR A 36 10.00 -18.89 -4.32
N GLY A 37 9.09 -19.10 -3.36
CA GLY A 37 8.83 -20.34 -2.63
C GLY A 37 7.36 -20.52 -2.31
N GLY A 38 7.01 -21.60 -1.64
CA GLY A 38 5.61 -21.97 -1.33
C GLY A 38 4.96 -21.12 -0.24
N ASN A 39 5.75 -20.50 0.65
CA ASN A 39 5.29 -19.60 1.70
C ASN A 39 6.45 -18.77 2.24
N THR A 40 6.12 -17.74 3.02
CA THR A 40 7.08 -16.93 3.78
C THR A 40 7.58 -17.67 5.02
N GLY A 41 8.47 -17.04 5.82
CA GLY A 41 9.16 -17.67 6.94
C GLY A 41 8.30 -17.99 8.17
N ALA A 42 7.02 -17.61 8.18
CA ALA A 42 6.02 -18.00 9.16
C ALA A 42 6.21 -17.47 10.58
N GLY A 43 6.77 -16.28 10.75
CA GLY A 43 6.84 -15.59 12.03
C GLY A 43 5.71 -14.56 12.19
N GLY A 44 4.86 -14.71 13.18
CA GLY A 44 3.69 -13.85 13.37
C GLY A 44 3.45 -13.44 14.82
N ALA A 45 4.53 -13.28 15.59
CA ALA A 45 4.44 -12.97 17.01
C ALA A 45 5.08 -11.63 17.37
N ASN A 46 4.49 -10.91 18.31
CA ASN A 46 5.18 -9.84 19.02
C ASN A 46 6.04 -10.46 20.14
N VAL A 47 7.34 -10.28 20.05
CA VAL A 47 8.33 -10.94 20.89
C VAL A 47 9.00 -9.94 21.83
N TRP A 48 9.04 -10.26 23.12
CA TRP A 48 9.79 -9.50 24.12
C TRP A 48 11.04 -10.25 24.56
N THR A 49 12.12 -9.52 24.75
CA THR A 49 13.34 -10.06 25.35
C THR A 49 13.21 -10.14 26.86
N HIS A 50 14.06 -10.94 27.48
CA HIS A 50 14.14 -11.04 28.93
C HIS A 50 14.45 -9.68 29.60
N GLU A 51 15.33 -8.89 29.01
CA GLU A 51 15.68 -7.55 29.50
C GLU A 51 14.47 -6.60 29.44
N LEU A 52 13.69 -6.65 28.36
CA LEU A 52 12.48 -5.85 28.24
C LEU A 52 11.42 -6.26 29.27
N LEU A 53 11.27 -7.56 29.52
CA LEU A 53 10.39 -8.06 30.56
C LEU A 53 10.84 -7.57 31.94
N GLN A 54 12.12 -7.58 32.24
CA GLN A 54 12.67 -7.04 33.49
C GLN A 54 12.42 -5.54 33.63
N ASP A 55 12.60 -4.76 32.56
CA ASP A 55 12.36 -3.32 32.56
C ASP A 55 10.87 -2.99 32.82
N LYS A 56 9.97 -3.68 32.15
CA LYS A 56 8.52 -3.40 32.23
C LYS A 56 7.81 -4.03 33.41
N LEU A 57 8.24 -5.21 33.83
CA LEU A 57 7.62 -6.03 34.88
C LEU A 57 8.52 -6.22 36.09
N GLY A 58 9.68 -5.57 36.10
CA GLY A 58 10.66 -5.64 37.18
C GLY A 58 10.18 -4.98 38.45
N GLY A 59 10.96 -5.16 39.51
CA GLY A 59 10.73 -4.64 40.86
C GLY A 59 11.10 -5.63 41.93
N ALA A 60 11.06 -5.23 43.20
CA ALA A 60 11.51 -6.07 44.33
C ALA A 60 10.79 -7.43 44.38
N SER A 61 9.49 -7.46 44.07
CA SER A 61 8.64 -8.65 44.08
C SER A 61 8.48 -9.33 42.71
N SER A 62 9.12 -8.84 41.64
CA SER A 62 9.02 -9.46 40.33
C SER A 62 9.64 -10.87 40.31
N PRO A 63 8.97 -11.86 39.70
CA PRO A 63 9.55 -13.17 39.46
C PRO A 63 10.62 -13.14 38.37
N ILE A 64 10.67 -12.06 37.55
CA ILE A 64 11.63 -11.93 36.43
C ILE A 64 12.94 -11.35 36.94
N LYS A 65 13.86 -12.23 37.31
CA LYS A 65 15.18 -11.88 37.83
C LYS A 65 16.25 -12.03 36.76
N PRO A 66 17.39 -11.35 36.90
CA PRO A 66 18.57 -11.63 36.06
C PRO A 66 18.92 -13.11 36.03
N LEU A 67 19.18 -13.64 34.84
CA LEU A 67 19.59 -15.03 34.67
C LEU A 67 21.10 -15.19 34.88
N PRO A 68 21.58 -16.36 35.34
CA PRO A 68 22.99 -16.62 35.51
C PRO A 68 23.74 -16.56 34.17
N ASN A 69 25.02 -16.23 34.24
CA ASN A 69 25.92 -16.18 33.08
C ASN A 69 25.47 -15.28 31.94
N ARG A 70 24.70 -14.22 32.25
CA ARG A 70 24.10 -13.30 31.26
C ARG A 70 23.21 -14.02 30.24
N ALA A 71 22.64 -15.16 30.63
CA ALA A 71 21.67 -15.84 29.77
C ALA A 71 20.46 -14.92 29.52
N SER A 72 19.88 -15.04 28.37
CA SER A 72 18.67 -14.31 27.96
C SER A 72 17.76 -15.23 27.18
N PHE A 73 16.47 -14.84 27.06
CA PHE A 73 15.50 -15.53 26.24
C PHE A 73 14.58 -14.51 25.56
N ARG A 74 13.85 -14.99 24.60
CA ARG A 74 12.76 -14.26 23.97
C ARG A 74 11.48 -15.04 24.11
N VAL A 75 10.38 -14.35 24.32
CA VAL A 75 9.05 -14.96 24.45
C VAL A 75 8.04 -14.18 23.62
N ALA A 76 7.21 -14.91 22.89
CA ALA A 76 6.07 -14.33 22.20
C ALA A 76 4.99 -13.96 23.23
N ILE A 77 4.56 -12.71 23.23
CA ILE A 77 3.53 -12.19 24.14
C ILE A 77 2.20 -11.91 23.43
N ARG A 78 2.19 -11.86 22.12
CA ARG A 78 1.01 -11.67 21.27
C ARG A 78 1.16 -12.48 20.00
N GLN A 79 0.07 -13.09 19.59
CA GLN A 79 -0.07 -13.73 18.29
C GLN A 79 -0.76 -12.76 17.34
N VAL A 80 -0.28 -12.69 16.10
CA VAL A 80 -0.94 -11.94 15.02
C VAL A 80 -1.78 -12.91 14.21
N THR A 81 -3.00 -12.51 13.92
CA THR A 81 -3.93 -13.27 13.09
C THR A 81 -4.34 -12.48 11.85
N ARG A 82 -4.78 -13.19 10.82
CA ARG A 82 -5.29 -12.67 9.57
C ARG A 82 -6.64 -11.96 9.77
N VAL A 83 -6.99 -11.12 8.81
CA VAL A 83 -8.29 -10.41 8.74
C VAL A 83 -9.01 -10.73 7.43
N GLY A 84 -10.16 -10.10 7.20
CA GLY A 84 -10.95 -10.33 5.99
C GLY A 84 -11.41 -11.78 5.85
N GLU A 85 -11.24 -12.35 4.67
CA GLU A 85 -11.64 -13.72 4.34
C GLU A 85 -10.92 -14.79 5.16
N ARG A 86 -9.72 -14.46 5.63
CA ARG A 86 -8.86 -15.36 6.43
C ARG A 86 -8.93 -15.09 7.93
N TRP A 87 -9.97 -14.40 8.38
CA TRP A 87 -10.16 -13.99 9.77
C TRP A 87 -9.78 -15.08 10.78
N GLY A 88 -8.93 -14.70 11.74
CA GLY A 88 -8.54 -15.55 12.86
C GLY A 88 -7.44 -16.56 12.55
N ALA A 89 -7.07 -16.80 11.29
CA ALA A 89 -5.96 -17.69 10.96
C ALA A 89 -4.64 -17.11 11.50
N PRO A 90 -3.82 -17.88 12.22
CA PRO A 90 -2.53 -17.41 12.72
C PRO A 90 -1.53 -17.22 11.57
N ILE A 91 -0.65 -16.23 11.68
CA ILE A 91 0.49 -16.08 10.80
C ILE A 91 1.65 -16.97 11.29
N GLU A 92 1.83 -17.03 12.61
CA GLU A 92 2.85 -17.87 13.26
C GLU A 92 2.69 -19.34 12.87
N GLY A 93 3.75 -19.94 12.35
CA GLY A 93 3.80 -21.34 11.92
C GLY A 93 3.18 -21.62 10.55
N LEU A 94 2.40 -20.71 9.96
CA LEU A 94 1.77 -20.88 8.66
C LEU A 94 2.43 -20.02 7.56
N GLY A 95 2.85 -18.81 7.91
CA GLY A 95 3.34 -17.82 6.94
C GLY A 95 2.27 -17.37 5.96
N ILE A 96 2.70 -16.76 4.87
CA ILE A 96 1.84 -16.28 3.80
C ILE A 96 2.12 -17.10 2.55
N VAL A 97 1.08 -17.74 2.04
CA VAL A 97 1.13 -18.41 0.74
C VAL A 97 0.98 -17.34 -0.34
N PRO A 98 1.96 -17.19 -1.24
CA PRO A 98 1.86 -16.24 -2.35
C PRO A 98 0.68 -16.54 -3.27
N ASP A 99 0.18 -15.52 -3.96
CA ASP A 99 -0.88 -15.68 -4.97
C ASP A 99 -0.32 -16.32 -6.25
N GLU A 100 0.94 -16.01 -6.58
CA GLU A 100 1.68 -16.53 -7.70
C GLU A 100 3.06 -17.03 -7.26
N ILE A 101 3.57 -18.06 -7.92
CA ILE A 101 4.90 -18.60 -7.64
C ILE A 101 5.79 -18.48 -8.88
N HIS A 102 7.00 -17.96 -8.66
CA HIS A 102 8.11 -18.01 -9.60
C HIS A 102 9.19 -18.96 -9.08
N ARG A 103 9.47 -20.01 -9.81
CA ARG A 103 10.59 -20.90 -9.47
C ARG A 103 11.88 -20.30 -10.01
N MET A 104 12.82 -20.02 -9.12
CA MET A 104 14.10 -19.45 -9.46
C MET A 104 14.80 -20.23 -10.57
N THR A 105 15.25 -19.53 -11.61
CA THR A 105 15.92 -20.08 -12.78
C THR A 105 17.43 -19.88 -12.68
N ALA A 106 18.18 -20.53 -13.58
CA ALA A 106 19.61 -20.24 -13.71
C ALA A 106 19.86 -18.79 -14.16
N ASN A 107 18.96 -18.22 -14.96
CA ASN A 107 19.06 -16.83 -15.40
C ASN A 107 18.84 -15.85 -14.23
N ASP A 108 17.94 -16.15 -13.31
CA ASP A 108 17.78 -15.35 -12.09
C ASP A 108 19.08 -15.30 -11.26
N LEU A 109 19.72 -16.45 -11.08
CA LEU A 109 20.93 -16.56 -10.28
C LEU A 109 22.14 -15.85 -10.92
N LEU A 110 22.22 -15.86 -12.23
CA LEU A 110 23.36 -15.28 -12.97
C LEU A 110 23.16 -13.82 -13.37
N ASN A 111 21.90 -13.37 -13.52
CA ASN A 111 21.53 -12.09 -14.09
C ASN A 111 20.57 -11.28 -13.20
N GLN A 112 20.83 -11.23 -11.89
CA GLN A 112 20.14 -10.33 -10.94
C GLN A 112 18.61 -10.47 -10.95
N ASN A 113 18.11 -11.72 -10.91
CA ASN A 113 16.68 -12.05 -10.87
C ASN A 113 15.90 -11.59 -12.14
N ALA A 114 16.53 -11.68 -13.32
CA ALA A 114 15.94 -11.18 -14.56
C ALA A 114 14.57 -11.79 -14.87
N ASP A 115 14.44 -13.12 -14.80
CA ASP A 115 13.16 -13.81 -15.10
C ASP A 115 12.10 -13.52 -14.03
N LEU A 116 12.49 -13.36 -12.76
CA LEU A 116 11.59 -12.96 -11.67
C LEU A 116 11.04 -11.55 -11.90
N ILE A 117 11.90 -10.61 -12.27
CA ILE A 117 11.50 -9.23 -12.57
C ILE A 117 10.60 -9.18 -13.81
N ASP A 118 10.93 -9.94 -14.85
CA ASP A 118 10.09 -10.06 -16.04
C ASP A 118 8.71 -10.64 -15.70
N LYS A 119 8.65 -11.67 -14.84
CA LYS A 119 7.36 -12.22 -14.35
C LYS A 119 6.56 -11.15 -13.59
N ALA A 120 7.20 -10.39 -12.71
CA ALA A 120 6.55 -9.30 -11.97
C ALA A 120 6.04 -8.21 -12.94
N GLY A 121 6.83 -7.83 -13.94
CA GLY A 121 6.42 -6.90 -14.99
C GLY A 121 5.22 -7.39 -15.80
N ASN A 122 5.21 -8.67 -16.14
CA ASN A 122 4.07 -9.29 -16.83
C ASN A 122 2.78 -9.28 -15.97
N LEU A 123 2.87 -9.55 -14.67
CA LEU A 123 1.73 -9.44 -13.76
C LEU A 123 1.21 -7.99 -13.68
N LEU A 124 2.11 -7.02 -13.53
CA LEU A 124 1.75 -5.60 -13.52
C LEU A 124 1.06 -5.16 -14.82
N SER A 125 1.53 -5.64 -15.98
CA SER A 125 0.96 -5.28 -17.29
C SER A 125 -0.46 -5.80 -17.52
N GLN A 126 -0.90 -6.78 -16.74
CA GLN A 126 -2.26 -7.35 -16.80
C GLN A 126 -3.24 -6.67 -15.84
N MET A 127 -2.75 -5.84 -14.93
CA MET A 127 -3.59 -5.10 -13.99
C MET A 127 -4.15 -3.83 -14.63
N PRO A 128 -5.35 -3.39 -14.25
CA PRO A 128 -5.91 -2.15 -14.76
C PRO A 128 -5.01 -0.96 -14.38
N VAL A 129 -4.79 -0.07 -15.34
CA VAL A 129 -4.06 1.18 -15.15
C VAL A 129 -5.05 2.33 -15.20
N HIS A 130 -5.05 3.17 -14.18
CA HIS A 130 -5.88 4.37 -14.13
C HIS A 130 -4.99 5.60 -14.24
N GLY A 131 -5.29 6.48 -15.16
CA GLY A 131 -4.52 7.68 -15.43
C GLY A 131 -5.28 8.96 -15.09
N LEU A 132 -4.69 9.84 -14.29
CA LEU A 132 -5.21 11.17 -13.98
C LEU A 132 -4.08 12.19 -14.03
N ALA A 133 -4.13 13.07 -15.03
CA ALA A 133 -3.23 14.21 -15.12
C ALA A 133 -4.04 15.48 -15.33
N ALA A 134 -3.68 16.56 -14.64
CA ALA A 134 -4.40 17.81 -14.74
C ALA A 134 -3.43 18.99 -14.74
N ARG A 135 -3.81 20.06 -15.44
CA ARG A 135 -3.10 21.33 -15.45
C ARG A 135 -4.03 22.51 -15.65
N ILE A 136 -3.74 23.61 -15.03
CA ILE A 136 -4.41 24.89 -15.29
C ILE A 136 -3.93 25.41 -16.63
N VAL A 137 -4.86 25.87 -17.45
CA VAL A 137 -4.56 26.47 -18.77
C VAL A 137 -4.97 27.92 -18.85
N ASP A 138 -5.89 28.35 -18.00
CA ASP A 138 -6.37 29.72 -17.95
C ASP A 138 -6.94 30.06 -16.57
N ALA A 139 -6.88 31.34 -16.18
CA ALA A 139 -7.40 31.85 -14.92
C ALA A 139 -7.98 33.26 -15.16
N GLU A 140 -9.28 33.38 -15.19
CA GLU A 140 -9.98 34.64 -15.38
C GLU A 140 -11.07 34.82 -14.31
N ASP A 141 -11.11 36.02 -13.69
CA ASP A 141 -12.19 36.50 -12.82
C ASP A 141 -12.82 35.44 -11.89
N GLY A 142 -12.01 34.80 -11.05
CA GLY A 142 -12.49 33.81 -10.08
C GLY A 142 -12.88 32.44 -10.70
N THR A 143 -12.55 32.21 -11.98
CA THR A 143 -12.77 30.93 -12.66
C THR A 143 -11.45 30.39 -13.21
N LEU A 144 -11.14 29.15 -12.91
CA LEU A 144 -10.01 28.43 -13.45
C LEU A 144 -10.45 27.45 -14.53
N GLN A 145 -9.72 27.44 -15.64
CA GLN A 145 -9.86 26.42 -16.67
C GLN A 145 -8.78 25.35 -16.45
N VAL A 146 -9.23 24.14 -16.13
CA VAL A 146 -8.35 23.00 -15.84
C VAL A 146 -8.55 21.96 -16.94
N VAL A 147 -7.48 21.67 -17.69
CA VAL A 147 -7.47 20.54 -18.62
C VAL A 147 -7.08 19.30 -17.86
N VAL A 148 -7.95 18.31 -17.88
CA VAL A 148 -7.76 17.00 -17.27
C VAL A 148 -7.63 15.95 -18.35
N LYS A 149 -6.64 15.06 -18.22
CA LYS A 149 -6.51 13.85 -19.02
C LYS A 149 -6.80 12.64 -18.15
N THR A 150 -7.75 11.83 -18.55
CA THR A 150 -8.21 10.62 -17.86
C THR A 150 -7.97 9.37 -18.69
N GLU A 151 -7.74 8.25 -18.01
CA GLU A 151 -7.66 6.91 -18.58
C GLU A 151 -8.28 5.94 -17.58
N ASN A 152 -9.29 5.18 -18.00
CA ASN A 152 -10.04 4.24 -17.15
C ASN A 152 -10.62 4.92 -15.88
N ILE A 153 -11.15 6.13 -16.02
CA ILE A 153 -11.83 6.89 -14.97
C ILE A 153 -13.20 7.27 -15.48
N SER A 154 -14.25 6.93 -14.73
CA SER A 154 -15.63 7.22 -15.09
C SER A 154 -16.17 8.50 -14.46
N ARG A 155 -15.61 8.93 -13.31
CA ARG A 155 -16.05 10.12 -12.57
C ARG A 155 -14.88 10.87 -11.95
N LEU A 156 -14.97 12.20 -11.94
CA LEU A 156 -14.05 13.11 -11.27
C LEU A 156 -14.78 13.94 -10.21
N ASP A 157 -14.33 13.86 -8.98
CA ASP A 157 -14.75 14.80 -7.93
C ASP A 157 -13.69 15.90 -7.80
N VAL A 158 -14.17 17.15 -7.81
CA VAL A 158 -13.34 18.37 -7.74
C VAL A 158 -13.48 18.99 -6.37
N TRP A 159 -12.35 19.24 -5.73
CA TRP A 159 -12.26 19.92 -4.45
C TRP A 159 -11.36 21.16 -4.58
N VAL A 160 -11.72 22.24 -3.90
CA VAL A 160 -10.99 23.50 -3.90
C VAL A 160 -10.79 23.95 -2.46
N GLY A 161 -9.54 24.11 -2.03
CA GLY A 161 -9.22 24.49 -0.65
C GLY A 161 -9.82 23.51 0.38
N GLY A 162 -9.83 22.20 0.09
CA GLY A 162 -10.36 21.16 0.96
C GLY A 162 -11.91 21.09 1.01
N ARG A 163 -12.62 21.76 0.10
CA ARG A 163 -14.09 21.74 0.02
C ARG A 163 -14.56 21.13 -1.30
N PRO A 164 -15.55 20.21 -1.28
CA PRO A 164 -16.12 19.66 -2.50
C PRO A 164 -16.83 20.75 -3.30
N GLN A 165 -16.60 20.77 -4.61
CA GLN A 165 -17.19 21.76 -5.54
C GLN A 165 -18.16 21.10 -6.52
N ALA A 166 -17.72 20.06 -7.21
CA ALA A 166 -18.47 19.41 -8.26
C ALA A 166 -18.04 17.96 -8.46
N SER A 167 -18.93 17.18 -9.05
CA SER A 167 -18.66 15.86 -9.58
C SER A 167 -19.00 15.83 -11.06
N HIS A 168 -18.14 15.24 -11.88
CA HIS A 168 -18.28 15.19 -13.33
C HIS A 168 -18.12 13.77 -13.83
N ASP A 169 -19.07 13.28 -14.60
CA ASP A 169 -18.85 12.07 -15.39
C ASP A 169 -17.87 12.39 -16.52
N VAL A 170 -16.90 11.52 -16.72
CA VAL A 170 -15.84 11.71 -17.72
C VAL A 170 -15.64 10.43 -18.52
N ASN A 171 -15.05 10.59 -19.70
CA ASN A 171 -14.58 9.49 -20.53
C ASN A 171 -13.08 9.63 -20.72
N ASP A 172 -12.45 8.57 -21.19
CA ASP A 172 -11.03 8.58 -21.51
C ASP A 172 -10.66 9.71 -22.49
N GLY A 173 -9.53 10.34 -22.24
CA GLY A 173 -9.03 11.42 -23.04
C GLY A 173 -8.91 12.75 -22.32
N LYS A 174 -9.09 13.86 -23.04
CA LYS A 174 -8.95 15.21 -22.50
C LYS A 174 -10.30 15.88 -22.33
N THR A 175 -10.53 16.43 -21.15
CA THR A 175 -11.70 17.24 -20.80
C THR A 175 -11.26 18.55 -20.19
N THR A 176 -11.96 19.65 -20.47
CA THR A 176 -11.71 20.94 -19.82
C THR A 176 -12.81 21.20 -18.80
N LEU A 177 -12.40 21.37 -17.54
CA LEU A 177 -13.29 21.74 -16.44
C LEU A 177 -13.18 23.24 -16.18
N LYS A 178 -14.32 23.87 -15.87
CA LYS A 178 -14.39 25.25 -15.35
C LYS A 178 -14.67 25.16 -13.86
N ILE A 179 -13.76 25.68 -13.05
CA ILE A 179 -13.79 25.57 -11.59
C ILE A 179 -13.89 26.98 -11.03
N SER A 180 -14.96 27.28 -10.28
CA SER A 180 -15.11 28.57 -9.60
C SER A 180 -14.25 28.60 -8.34
N THR A 181 -13.60 29.75 -8.11
CA THR A 181 -12.81 30.04 -6.93
C THR A 181 -13.33 31.24 -6.13
N ASP A 182 -14.52 31.76 -6.49
CA ASP A 182 -15.06 33.05 -6.02
C ASP A 182 -15.22 33.20 -4.50
N HIS A 183 -15.17 32.12 -3.73
CA HIS A 183 -15.43 32.18 -2.28
C HIS A 183 -14.29 31.63 -1.41
N VAL A 184 -13.18 31.26 -2.03
CA VAL A 184 -12.05 30.65 -1.32
C VAL A 184 -10.76 31.25 -1.88
N ARG A 185 -9.80 31.60 -1.01
CA ARG A 185 -8.41 31.67 -1.48
C ARG A 185 -7.91 30.25 -1.59
N PRO A 186 -7.94 29.65 -2.77
CA PRO A 186 -7.56 28.26 -2.91
C PRO A 186 -6.05 28.17 -2.83
N ILE A 187 -5.57 27.32 -1.90
CA ILE A 187 -4.17 26.93 -1.85
C ILE A 187 -3.89 25.85 -2.87
N GLU A 188 -4.93 25.03 -3.18
CA GLU A 188 -4.82 23.91 -4.11
C GLU A 188 -6.17 23.49 -4.68
N ILE A 189 -6.14 22.86 -5.85
CA ILE A 189 -7.24 22.09 -6.41
C ILE A 189 -6.90 20.60 -6.24
N GLU A 190 -7.81 19.84 -5.70
CA GLU A 190 -7.70 18.39 -5.58
C GLU A 190 -8.70 17.75 -6.54
N LEU A 191 -8.25 16.78 -7.31
CA LEU A 191 -9.08 15.97 -8.19
C LEU A 191 -8.98 14.51 -7.75
N TYR A 192 -10.13 13.90 -7.54
CA TYR A 192 -10.27 12.49 -7.19
C TYR A 192 -10.99 11.77 -8.33
N GLY A 193 -10.31 10.77 -8.91
CA GLY A 193 -10.82 9.95 -10.01
C GLY A 193 -11.36 8.62 -9.52
N PHE A 194 -12.56 8.28 -9.98
CA PHE A 194 -13.25 7.04 -9.62
C PHE A 194 -13.50 6.18 -10.86
N ASP A 195 -13.39 4.87 -10.68
CA ASP A 195 -13.95 3.88 -11.60
C ASP A 195 -15.12 3.18 -10.89
N GLY A 196 -16.34 3.45 -11.33
CA GLY A 196 -17.54 3.18 -10.53
C GLY A 196 -17.50 3.90 -9.18
N ASP A 197 -17.52 3.12 -8.09
CA ASP A 197 -17.46 3.65 -6.72
C ASP A 197 -16.05 3.61 -6.11
N GLU A 198 -15.07 3.06 -6.81
CA GLU A 198 -13.70 2.92 -6.31
C GLU A 198 -12.86 4.15 -6.64
N LEU A 199 -12.18 4.70 -5.62
CA LEU A 199 -11.20 5.77 -5.78
C LEU A 199 -9.89 5.20 -6.34
N VAL A 200 -9.64 5.44 -7.63
CA VAL A 200 -8.53 4.83 -8.39
C VAL A 200 -7.41 5.80 -8.76
N ALA A 201 -7.63 7.10 -8.61
CA ALA A 201 -6.60 8.11 -8.87
C ALA A 201 -6.86 9.38 -8.06
N ALA A 202 -5.80 10.13 -7.76
CA ALA A 202 -5.92 11.49 -7.24
C ALA A 202 -4.74 12.34 -7.68
N THR A 203 -4.98 13.62 -7.90
CA THR A 203 -3.94 14.60 -8.18
C THR A 203 -4.24 15.92 -7.48
N ARG A 204 -3.18 16.70 -7.23
CA ARG A 204 -3.27 18.03 -6.63
C ARG A 204 -2.55 19.03 -7.51
N ILE A 205 -3.14 20.19 -7.69
CA ILE A 205 -2.57 21.29 -8.42
C ILE A 205 -2.44 22.44 -7.42
N PRO A 206 -1.22 22.81 -6.99
CA PRO A 206 -1.02 23.99 -6.16
C PRO A 206 -1.35 25.23 -6.99
N LEU A 207 -1.96 26.20 -6.36
CA LEU A 207 -2.18 27.53 -6.93
C LEU A 207 -1.09 28.41 -6.37
N GLU A 208 -0.19 28.87 -7.23
CA GLU A 208 0.84 29.86 -6.87
C GLU A 208 0.13 31.19 -6.60
N ASP A 209 0.61 31.93 -5.55
CA ASP A 209 0.14 33.27 -5.18
C ASP A 209 0.46 34.33 -6.27
#